data_a9153e9336e26a6418e10072a0fec6a2
#
_entry.id   a9153e9336e26a6418e10072a0fec6a2
#
_cell.length_a   1.000
_cell.length_b   1.000
_cell.length_c   1.000
_cell.angle_alpha   90.00
_cell.angle_beta   90.00
_cell.angle_gamma   90.00
#
_symmetry.space_group_name_H-M   'P 1'
#
loop_
_entity.id
_entity.type
_entity.pdbx_description
1 polymer ?
#
loop_
_entity_poly.entity_id
_entity_poly.type
_entity_poly.pdbx_seq_one_letter_code
_entity_poly.pdbx_strand_id
1 'polypeptide(L)'
;MGLATVINLIKKDLYKDKNENSCYNFFYSSMLNYAISLEVASLINLSESMTFERLCKIIPKKFGCRSSIKTALDNAVYEGFFIKEIKNNDKRVRSYRLSEEYSLMITEWYLSRKERYAS
;
A
#
# COMPACT_ATOMS: atom_id res chain seq x y z
N MET A 1 -7.52 15.39 20.40
CA MET A 1 -6.09 15.07 20.40
C MET A 1 -5.34 16.21 19.70
N GLY A 2 -4.29 16.74 20.31
CA GLY A 2 -3.54 17.86 19.75
C GLY A 2 -2.69 17.49 18.54
N LEU A 3 -2.36 18.47 17.72
CA LEU A 3 -1.54 18.30 16.53
C LEU A 3 -0.18 17.66 16.85
N ALA A 4 0.50 18.15 17.90
CA ALA A 4 1.80 17.60 18.28
C ALA A 4 1.72 16.13 18.67
N THR A 5 0.64 15.73 19.35
CA THR A 5 0.44 14.34 19.75
C THR A 5 0.27 13.44 18.52
N VAL A 6 -0.52 13.88 17.55
CA VAL A 6 -0.75 13.13 16.31
C VAL A 6 0.55 13.02 15.53
N ILE A 7 1.30 14.11 15.40
CA ILE A 7 2.59 14.11 14.69
C ILE A 7 3.57 13.15 15.36
N ASN A 8 3.63 13.13 16.68
CA ASN A 8 4.52 12.22 17.40
C ASN A 8 4.14 10.75 17.20
N LEU A 9 2.85 10.44 17.12
CA LEU A 9 2.40 9.09 16.82
C LEU A 9 2.79 8.67 15.41
N ILE A 10 2.65 9.58 14.46
CA ILE A 10 3.04 9.32 13.06
C ILE A 10 4.55 9.08 12.97
N LYS A 11 5.35 9.92 13.65
CA LYS A 11 6.80 9.74 13.71
C LYS A 11 7.19 8.40 14.30
N LYS A 12 6.54 8.01 15.38
CA LYS A 12 6.83 6.75 16.05
C LYS A 12 6.61 5.56 15.13
N ASP A 13 5.52 5.59 14.36
CA ASP A 13 5.26 4.53 13.39
C ASP A 13 6.27 4.56 12.24
N LEU A 14 6.59 5.77 11.76
CA LEU A 14 7.53 5.93 10.65
C LEU A 14 8.94 5.50 11.04
N TYR A 15 9.37 5.79 12.27
CA TYR A 15 10.72 5.47 12.76
C TYR A 15 10.83 4.08 13.36
N LYS A 16 9.74 3.32 13.40
CA LYS A 16 9.77 1.94 13.85
C LYS A 16 10.83 1.19 13.06
N ASP A 17 11.54 0.29 13.72
CA ASP A 17 12.71 -0.36 13.14
C ASP A 17 12.41 -0.99 11.78
N LYS A 18 12.99 -0.40 10.74
CA LYS A 18 12.79 -0.82 9.37
C LYS A 18 13.60 -2.06 9.00
N ASN A 19 14.59 -2.42 9.81
CA ASN A 19 15.46 -3.53 9.48
C ASN A 19 14.81 -4.89 9.75
N GLU A 20 13.76 -4.91 10.54
CA GLU A 20 13.10 -6.15 10.94
C GLU A 20 11.87 -6.51 10.11
N ASN A 21 11.37 -5.57 9.29
CA ASN A 21 10.16 -5.83 8.52
C ASN A 21 10.22 -5.18 7.14
N SER A 22 10.47 -6.00 6.13
CA SER A 22 10.57 -5.54 4.75
C SER A 22 9.24 -4.96 4.22
N CYS A 23 8.11 -5.40 4.76
CA CYS A 23 6.81 -4.85 4.39
C CYS A 23 6.70 -3.38 4.77
N TYR A 24 7.13 -3.01 5.98
CA TYR A 24 7.15 -1.62 6.42
C TYR A 24 8.14 -0.79 5.61
N ASN A 25 9.27 -1.38 5.25
CA ASN A 25 10.26 -0.68 4.42
C ASN A 25 9.68 -0.28 3.08
N PHE A 26 8.96 -1.18 2.43
CA PHE A 26 8.28 -0.88 1.17
C PHE A 26 7.18 0.16 1.37
N PHE A 27 6.33 -0.03 2.38
CA PHE A 27 5.18 0.82 2.65
C PHE A 27 5.59 2.29 2.86
N TYR A 28 6.68 2.52 3.56
CA TYR A 28 7.14 3.86 3.89
C TYR A 28 8.27 4.38 3.01
N SER A 29 8.68 3.64 1.98
CA SER A 29 9.84 4.02 1.17
C SER A 29 9.60 5.25 0.29
N SER A 30 8.35 5.51 -0.08
CA SER A 30 8.00 6.70 -0.85
C SER A 30 6.51 6.98 -0.68
N MET A 31 6.11 8.20 -0.98
CA MET A 31 4.69 8.57 -0.97
C MET A 31 3.92 7.75 -2.01
N LEU A 32 4.55 7.44 -3.13
CA LEU A 32 3.91 6.63 -4.17
C LEU A 32 3.63 5.22 -3.67
N ASN A 33 4.60 4.56 -3.05
CA ASN A 33 4.42 3.21 -2.51
C ASN A 33 3.33 3.19 -1.43
N TYR A 34 3.33 4.22 -0.58
CA TYR A 34 2.31 4.39 0.45
C TYR A 34 0.92 4.51 -0.18
N ALA A 35 0.77 5.38 -1.16
CA ALA A 35 -0.50 5.61 -1.83
C ALA A 35 -1.00 4.36 -2.57
N ILE A 36 -0.13 3.68 -3.30
CA ILE A 36 -0.48 2.44 -4.00
C ILE A 36 -0.96 1.39 -3.00
N SER A 37 -0.23 1.22 -1.91
CA SER A 37 -0.58 0.23 -0.89
C SER A 37 -1.94 0.50 -0.27
N LEU A 38 -2.25 1.75 0.03
CA LEU A 38 -3.55 2.13 0.58
C LEU A 38 -4.68 1.88 -0.41
N GLU A 39 -4.46 2.19 -1.69
CA GLU A 39 -5.49 1.97 -2.71
C GLU A 39 -5.78 0.49 -2.91
N VAL A 40 -4.74 -0.34 -2.98
CA VAL A 40 -4.93 -1.79 -3.11
C VAL A 40 -5.60 -2.36 -1.85
N ALA A 41 -5.18 -1.88 -0.67
CA ALA A 41 -5.75 -2.33 0.60
C ALA A 41 -7.23 -1.95 0.74
N SER A 42 -7.67 -0.86 0.11
CA SER A 42 -9.07 -0.43 0.20
C SER A 42 -10.05 -1.46 -0.37
N LEU A 43 -9.57 -2.39 -1.19
CA LEU A 43 -10.40 -3.43 -1.78
C LEU A 43 -10.26 -4.78 -1.06
N ILE A 44 -9.55 -4.83 0.06
CA ILE A 44 -9.19 -6.09 0.73
C ILE A 44 -10.41 -6.91 1.17
N ASN A 45 -11.49 -6.25 1.56
CA ASN A 45 -12.72 -6.90 2.01
C ASN A 45 -13.78 -6.99 0.91
N LEU A 46 -13.42 -6.57 -0.30
CA LEU A 46 -14.30 -6.65 -1.46
C LEU A 46 -13.78 -7.75 -2.37
N SER A 47 -14.66 -8.37 -3.13
CA SER A 47 -14.26 -9.42 -4.08
C SER A 47 -13.64 -8.81 -5.33
N GLU A 48 -12.98 -7.68 -5.19
CA GLU A 48 -12.37 -6.94 -6.28
C GLU A 48 -10.87 -6.83 -6.10
N SER A 49 -10.14 -6.70 -7.20
CA SER A 49 -8.72 -6.41 -7.20
C SER A 49 -8.47 -5.09 -7.94
N MET A 50 -7.39 -4.42 -7.58
CA MET A 50 -7.07 -3.12 -8.16
C MET A 50 -6.35 -3.30 -9.49
N THR A 51 -6.88 -2.70 -10.56
CA THR A 51 -6.22 -2.76 -11.87
C THR A 51 -5.17 -1.65 -11.99
N PHE A 52 -4.18 -1.88 -12.84
CA PHE A 52 -3.15 -0.88 -13.13
C PHE A 52 -3.77 0.41 -13.66
N GLU A 53 -4.70 0.29 -14.60
CA GLU A 53 -5.35 1.47 -15.19
C GLU A 53 -6.12 2.29 -14.16
N ARG A 54 -6.77 1.62 -13.23
CA ARG A 54 -7.49 2.32 -12.15
C ARG A 54 -6.51 3.07 -11.25
N LEU A 55 -5.39 2.44 -10.89
CA LEU A 55 -4.36 3.11 -10.09
C LEU A 55 -3.84 4.37 -10.79
N CYS A 56 -3.60 4.29 -12.10
CA CYS A 56 -3.14 5.44 -12.87
C CYS A 56 -4.15 6.58 -12.87
N LYS A 57 -5.44 6.27 -12.76
CA LYS A 57 -6.49 7.28 -12.74
C LYS A 57 -6.68 7.92 -11.38
N ILE A 58 -6.56 7.13 -10.30
CA ILE A 58 -6.91 7.62 -8.96
C ILE A 58 -5.73 8.21 -8.20
N ILE A 59 -4.51 7.75 -8.48
CA ILE A 59 -3.33 8.28 -7.79
C ILE A 59 -2.97 9.65 -8.39
N PRO A 60 -2.91 10.71 -7.56
CA PRO A 60 -2.54 12.04 -8.06
C PRO A 60 -1.17 12.02 -8.72
N LYS A 61 -1.06 12.70 -9.85
CA LYS A 61 0.17 12.73 -10.66
C LYS A 61 1.38 13.27 -9.89
N LYS A 62 1.15 14.08 -8.87
CA LYS A 62 2.24 14.61 -8.03
C LYS A 62 3.00 13.51 -7.28
N PHE A 63 2.39 12.33 -7.09
CA PHE A 63 3.05 11.21 -6.41
C PHE A 63 3.84 10.33 -7.38
N GLY A 64 3.49 10.31 -8.65
CA GLY A 64 4.18 9.53 -9.63
C GLY A 64 3.42 9.44 -10.94
N CYS A 65 4.15 9.21 -12.01
CA CYS A 65 3.59 9.04 -13.34
C CYS A 65 3.28 7.55 -13.59
N ARG A 66 2.69 7.27 -14.73
CA ARG A 66 2.31 5.92 -15.14
C ARG A 66 3.49 4.94 -15.06
N SER A 67 4.66 5.33 -15.55
CA SER A 67 5.84 4.45 -15.51
C SER A 67 6.35 4.22 -14.09
N SER A 68 6.25 5.21 -13.22
CA SER A 68 6.64 5.07 -11.82
C SER A 68 5.71 4.10 -11.09
N ILE A 69 4.40 4.17 -11.37
CA ILE A 69 3.42 3.26 -10.80
C ILE A 69 3.73 1.83 -11.24
N LYS A 70 4.02 1.64 -12.54
CA LYS A 70 4.37 0.32 -13.06
C LYS A 70 5.61 -0.25 -12.38
N THR A 71 6.65 0.57 -12.24
CA THR A 71 7.88 0.15 -11.57
C THR A 71 7.62 -0.25 -10.12
N ALA A 72 6.84 0.56 -9.40
CA ALA A 72 6.50 0.26 -8.01
C ALA A 72 5.73 -1.06 -7.89
N LEU A 73 4.77 -1.29 -8.78
CA LEU A 73 4.00 -2.53 -8.78
C LEU A 73 4.86 -3.74 -9.12
N ASP A 74 5.73 -3.62 -10.12
CA ASP A 74 6.63 -4.70 -10.51
C ASP A 74 7.56 -5.07 -9.35
N ASN A 75 8.09 -4.07 -8.66
CA ASN A 75 8.94 -4.28 -7.49
C ASN A 75 8.16 -4.96 -6.36
N ALA A 76 6.95 -4.53 -6.11
CA ALA A 76 6.11 -5.11 -5.06
C ALA A 76 5.77 -6.57 -5.35
N VAL A 77 5.52 -6.91 -6.59
CA VAL A 77 5.27 -8.29 -7.00
C VAL A 77 6.53 -9.13 -6.86
N TYR A 78 7.67 -8.60 -7.30
CA TYR A 78 8.95 -9.29 -7.18
C TYR A 78 9.29 -9.60 -5.72
N GLU A 79 9.05 -8.64 -4.83
CA GLU A 79 9.34 -8.80 -3.39
C GLU A 79 8.28 -9.63 -2.66
N GLY A 80 7.18 -9.98 -3.32
CA GLY A 80 6.14 -10.80 -2.72
C GLY A 80 5.12 -10.04 -1.89
N PHE A 81 5.08 -8.72 -1.98
CA PHE A 81 4.10 -7.90 -1.25
C PHE A 81 2.76 -7.86 -1.95
N PHE A 82 2.77 -7.84 -3.28
CA PHE A 82 1.55 -7.85 -4.09
C PHE A 82 1.51 -9.12 -4.93
N ILE A 83 0.30 -9.55 -5.22
CA ILE A 83 0.05 -10.67 -6.13
C ILE A 83 -0.59 -10.11 -7.39
N LYS A 84 0.01 -10.39 -8.53
CA LYS A 84 -0.48 -9.96 -9.82
C LYS A 84 -1.36 -11.04 -10.43
N GLU A 85 -2.52 -10.65 -10.90
CA GLU A 85 -3.47 -11.55 -11.55
C GLU A 85 -3.80 -11.05 -12.94
N ILE A 86 -3.99 -11.98 -13.87
CA ILE A 86 -4.43 -11.68 -15.22
C ILE A 86 -5.87 -12.20 -15.33
N LYS A 87 -6.81 -11.27 -15.59
CA LYS A 87 -8.23 -11.61 -15.62
C LYS A 87 -8.67 -12.11 -17.00
N ASN A 88 -9.44 -13.22 -17.00
CA ASN A 88 -10.25 -13.67 -18.15
C ASN A 88 -9.47 -13.83 -19.45
N ASN A 89 -8.28 -14.41 -19.41
CA ASN A 89 -7.46 -14.62 -20.60
C ASN A 89 -7.07 -13.36 -21.37
N ASP A 90 -7.44 -12.19 -20.84
CA ASP A 90 -7.00 -10.93 -21.43
C ASP A 90 -5.69 -10.49 -20.76
N LYS A 91 -4.59 -10.76 -21.44
CA LYS A 91 -3.24 -10.45 -20.93
C LYS A 91 -2.99 -8.96 -20.74
N ARG A 92 -3.88 -8.09 -21.24
CA ARG A 92 -3.75 -6.64 -21.09
C ARG A 92 -4.35 -6.13 -19.79
N VAL A 93 -5.22 -6.93 -19.16
CA VAL A 93 -5.86 -6.53 -17.91
C VAL A 93 -5.05 -7.11 -16.75
N ARG A 94 -4.30 -6.25 -16.10
CA ARG A 94 -3.48 -6.60 -14.95
C ARG A 94 -4.15 -6.07 -13.69
N SER A 95 -4.32 -6.95 -12.70
CA SER A 95 -4.88 -6.57 -11.42
C SER A 95 -3.96 -7.03 -10.30
N TYR A 96 -4.05 -6.35 -9.16
CA TYR A 96 -3.14 -6.54 -8.04
C TYR A 96 -3.93 -6.64 -6.75
N ARG A 97 -3.49 -7.54 -5.88
CA ARG A 97 -4.01 -7.62 -4.52
C ARG A 97 -2.83 -7.80 -3.58
N LEU A 98 -3.07 -7.56 -2.30
CA LEU A 98 -2.01 -7.74 -1.30
C LEU A 98 -1.75 -9.23 -1.08
N SER A 99 -0.48 -9.57 -0.85
CA SER A 99 -0.14 -10.90 -0.34
C SER A 99 -0.69 -11.03 1.07
N GLU A 100 -0.78 -12.26 1.56
CA GLU A 100 -1.26 -12.51 2.93
C GLU A 100 -0.40 -11.78 3.96
N GLU A 101 0.91 -11.87 3.82
CA GLU A 101 1.86 -11.22 4.73
C GLU A 101 1.68 -9.70 4.74
N TYR A 102 1.58 -9.10 3.58
CA TYR A 102 1.42 -7.64 3.46
C TYR A 102 0.07 -7.20 3.98
N SER A 103 -0.96 -7.99 3.73
CA SER A 103 -2.31 -7.78 4.24
C SER A 103 -2.34 -7.75 5.77
N LEU A 104 -1.64 -8.67 6.40
CA LEU A 104 -1.53 -8.72 7.86
C LEU A 104 -0.83 -7.48 8.40
N MET A 105 0.24 -7.06 7.76
CA MET A 105 0.98 -5.86 8.17
C MET A 105 0.09 -4.61 8.09
N ILE A 106 -0.62 -4.44 6.99
CA ILE A 106 -1.50 -3.27 6.82
C ILE A 106 -2.66 -3.31 7.80
N THR A 107 -3.19 -4.49 8.09
CA THR A 107 -4.25 -4.64 9.09
C THR A 107 -3.76 -4.22 10.48
N GLU A 108 -2.56 -4.64 10.86
CA GLU A 108 -1.96 -4.22 12.14
C GLU A 108 -1.76 -2.72 12.19
N TRP A 109 -1.25 -2.16 11.09
CA TRP A 109 -1.03 -0.73 10.97
C TRP A 109 -2.35 0.04 11.15
N TYR A 110 -3.40 -0.42 10.49
CA TYR A 110 -4.73 0.20 10.58
C TYR A 110 -5.29 0.13 12.01
N LEU A 111 -5.23 -1.06 12.61
CA LEU A 111 -5.74 -1.25 13.97
C LEU A 111 -4.99 -0.41 15.00
N SER A 112 -3.69 -0.32 14.86
CA SER A 112 -2.85 0.52 15.72
C SER A 112 -3.28 1.99 15.64
N ARG A 113 -3.53 2.48 14.44
CA ARG A 113 -3.98 3.87 14.25
C ARG A 113 -5.40 4.08 14.76
N LYS A 114 -6.29 3.13 14.52
CA LYS A 114 -7.67 3.20 14.99
C LYS A 114 -7.73 3.32 16.51
N GLU A 115 -6.96 2.52 17.23
CA GLU A 115 -6.90 2.59 18.69
C GLU A 115 -6.39 3.94 19.17
N ARG A 116 -5.35 4.47 18.52
CA ARG A 116 -4.72 5.72 18.92
C ARG A 116 -5.59 6.94 18.63
N TYR A 117 -6.34 6.90 17.54
CA TYR A 117 -7.10 8.06 17.07
C TYR A 117 -8.58 8.03 17.49
N ALA A 118 -9.07 6.92 18.00
CA ALA A 118 -10.47 6.78 18.42
C ALA A 118 -10.73 7.23 19.85
N SER A 119 -9.70 7.58 20.60
CA SER A 119 -9.84 8.02 21.99
C SER A 119 -10.20 9.51 22.11
#